data_493e0564c0d98e07a2e6e085d6245a9d
#
_entry.id   493e0564c0d98e07a2e6e085d6245a9d
#
_cell.length_a   1.000
_cell.length_b   1.000
_cell.length_c   1.000
_cell.angle_alpha   90.00
_cell.angle_beta   90.00
_cell.angle_gamma   90.00
#
_symmetry.space_group_name_H-M   'P 1'
#
loop_
_entity.id
_entity.type
_entity.pdbx_description
1 polymer ?
#
loop_
_entity_poly.entity_id
_entity_poly.type
_entity_poly.pdbx_seq_one_letter_code
_entity_poly.pdbx_strand_id
1 'polypeptide(L)'
;MVRLLGYAPAIVAQPGERNVSLRRSANRAGTGILVALVVATTHPAAAQITFGSPADPPRIAIGGGAFDVLPNSGRQGNGATGLALGEYRFGDVLWIVAPFVGAFGTGKGAFYGYGGFGFDINFFERFVVTPTAAVGYFTHGTGVDLGAHTEFRTGAELDYRFENPSRLGVGFYHMSNAGIGQHNPGVELVTIVLTMPFH
;
A
#
# COMPACT_ATOMS: atom_id res chain seq x y z
N MET A 1 -39.83 -71.85 16.49
CA MET A 1 -41.14 -72.15 15.91
C MET A 1 -41.51 -71.08 14.94
N VAL A 2 -41.49 -71.43 13.61
CA VAL A 2 -42.30 -70.91 12.51
C VAL A 2 -42.17 -69.41 12.17
N ARG A 3 -41.41 -69.09 11.10
CA ARG A 3 -41.76 -68.62 9.73
C ARG A 3 -42.91 -67.62 9.65
N LEU A 4 -42.62 -66.48 8.94
CA LEU A 4 -43.07 -66.34 7.54
C LEU A 4 -42.48 -65.14 6.85
N LEU A 5 -42.06 -65.39 5.64
CA LEU A 5 -41.71 -64.47 4.54
C LEU A 5 -42.87 -63.53 4.16
N GLY A 6 -42.58 -62.33 3.80
CA GLY A 6 -43.51 -61.36 3.19
C GLY A 6 -42.81 -60.51 2.14
N TYR A 7 -43.03 -60.85 0.94
CA TYR A 7 -42.92 -60.35 -0.39
C TYR A 7 -42.88 -58.81 -0.51
N ALA A 8 -41.90 -58.31 -1.28
CA ALA A 8 -41.90 -56.97 -1.86
C ALA A 8 -42.77 -56.87 -3.11
N PRO A 9 -43.34 -55.75 -3.41
CA PRO A 9 -43.57 -55.36 -4.80
C PRO A 9 -42.67 -54.22 -5.25
N ALA A 10 -42.12 -54.42 -6.45
CA ALA A 10 -41.42 -53.42 -7.22
C ALA A 10 -42.35 -52.24 -7.57
N ILE A 11 -41.88 -51.04 -7.38
CA ILE A 11 -42.51 -49.82 -7.91
C ILE A 11 -41.60 -49.21 -8.95
N VAL A 12 -42.18 -49.07 -10.12
CA VAL A 12 -41.77 -48.49 -11.37
C VAL A 12 -41.18 -47.08 -11.19
N ALA A 13 -40.04 -46.85 -11.81
CA ALA A 13 -39.46 -45.55 -11.96
C ALA A 13 -40.32 -44.67 -12.87
N GLN A 14 -40.66 -43.47 -12.38
CA GLN A 14 -41.15 -42.36 -13.19
C GLN A 14 -39.98 -41.37 -13.42
N PRO A 15 -39.79 -40.83 -14.64
CA PRO A 15 -38.76 -39.80 -14.88
C PRO A 15 -39.32 -38.44 -14.47
N GLY A 16 -38.89 -37.94 -13.32
CA GLY A 16 -39.22 -36.60 -12.79
C GLY A 16 -38.05 -35.67 -12.91
N GLU A 17 -38.23 -34.69 -13.72
CA GLU A 17 -37.59 -33.39 -13.91
C GLU A 17 -36.44 -33.03 -12.99
N ARG A 18 -35.24 -32.92 -13.56
CA ARG A 18 -34.09 -32.31 -12.92
C ARG A 18 -34.25 -30.78 -12.92
N ASN A 19 -34.75 -30.24 -11.85
CA ASN A 19 -34.61 -28.83 -11.53
C ASN A 19 -33.15 -28.55 -11.23
N VAL A 20 -32.40 -28.13 -12.24
CA VAL A 20 -31.06 -27.56 -12.09
C VAL A 20 -31.24 -26.14 -11.56
N SER A 21 -31.22 -26.00 -10.23
CA SER A 21 -31.05 -24.69 -9.62
C SER A 21 -29.62 -24.19 -9.91
N LEU A 22 -29.49 -23.36 -10.91
CA LEU A 22 -28.29 -22.56 -11.15
C LEU A 22 -28.10 -21.64 -9.94
N ARG A 23 -27.31 -22.06 -8.96
CA ARG A 23 -26.69 -21.18 -7.99
C ARG A 23 -25.79 -20.22 -8.78
N ARG A 24 -26.27 -19.02 -9.04
CA ARG A 24 -25.43 -17.90 -9.47
C ARG A 24 -24.44 -17.64 -8.34
N SER A 25 -23.24 -18.15 -8.52
CA SER A 25 -22.05 -17.68 -7.81
C SER A 25 -21.87 -16.21 -8.19
N ALA A 26 -22.18 -15.32 -7.28
CA ALA A 26 -21.86 -13.91 -7.44
C ALA A 26 -20.32 -13.78 -7.30
N ASN A 27 -19.63 -13.82 -8.44
CA ASN A 27 -18.28 -13.34 -8.53
C ASN A 27 -18.29 -11.87 -8.13
N ARG A 28 -17.80 -11.57 -6.94
CA ARG A 28 -17.38 -10.21 -6.59
C ARG A 28 -16.19 -9.88 -7.48
N ALA A 29 -16.48 -9.31 -8.63
CA ALA A 29 -15.49 -8.65 -9.44
C ALA A 29 -14.91 -7.52 -8.59
N GLY A 30 -13.65 -7.67 -8.19
CA GLY A 30 -12.88 -6.58 -7.61
C GLY A 30 -12.87 -5.44 -8.62
N THR A 31 -13.37 -4.29 -8.21
CA THR A 31 -13.35 -3.07 -9.00
C THR A 31 -11.90 -2.61 -9.10
N GLY A 32 -11.18 -3.12 -10.08
CA GLY A 32 -9.91 -2.57 -10.49
C GLY A 32 -10.18 -1.17 -11.04
N ILE A 33 -9.66 -0.15 -10.37
CA ILE A 33 -9.65 1.22 -10.91
C ILE A 33 -8.69 1.22 -12.10
N LEU A 34 -9.25 1.09 -13.30
CA LEU A 34 -8.53 1.30 -14.55
C LEU A 34 -8.40 2.81 -14.73
N VAL A 35 -7.27 3.39 -14.36
CA VAL A 35 -6.94 4.77 -14.74
C VAL A 35 -6.64 4.75 -16.24
N ALA A 36 -7.65 5.08 -17.05
CA ALA A 36 -7.46 5.30 -18.47
C ALA A 36 -6.70 6.62 -18.68
N LEU A 37 -5.42 6.51 -19.01
CA LEU A 37 -4.60 7.64 -19.43
C LEU A 37 -5.05 8.03 -20.86
N VAL A 38 -5.81 9.12 -20.98
CA VAL A 38 -6.16 9.71 -22.29
C VAL A 38 -4.91 10.43 -22.80
N VAL A 39 -4.20 9.82 -23.72
CA VAL A 39 -3.10 10.46 -24.45
C VAL A 39 -3.68 11.25 -25.60
N ALA A 40 -3.78 12.57 -25.47
CA ALA A 40 -4.04 13.47 -26.58
C ALA A 40 -2.77 13.63 -27.41
N THR A 41 -2.72 13.04 -28.59
CA THR A 41 -1.57 13.13 -29.50
C THR A 41 -1.62 14.42 -30.30
N THR A 42 -0.84 15.42 -29.91
CA THR A 42 -0.36 16.44 -30.86
C THR A 42 1.05 16.85 -30.48
N HIS A 43 2.03 16.48 -31.29
CA HIS A 43 3.49 16.64 -31.29
C HIS A 43 4.27 15.52 -30.58
N PRO A 44 5.36 15.02 -31.18
CA PRO A 44 6.21 14.01 -30.57
C PRO A 44 7.19 14.67 -29.60
N ALA A 45 6.71 15.15 -28.45
CA ALA A 45 7.55 15.16 -27.28
C ALA A 45 7.65 13.71 -26.86
N ALA A 46 8.73 13.03 -27.24
CA ALA A 46 9.02 11.70 -26.70
C ALA A 46 8.89 11.82 -25.19
N ALA A 47 7.90 11.12 -24.60
CA ALA A 47 7.71 11.10 -23.18
C ALA A 47 8.98 10.47 -22.57
N GLN A 48 9.89 11.31 -22.09
CA GLN A 48 11.16 10.85 -21.58
C GLN A 48 10.92 10.32 -20.19
N ILE A 49 10.88 9.00 -20.07
CA ILE A 49 10.91 8.32 -18.78
C ILE A 49 12.38 8.06 -18.47
N THR A 50 12.86 8.55 -17.33
CA THR A 50 14.20 8.29 -16.84
C THR A 50 14.16 7.72 -15.43
N PHE A 51 15.17 6.93 -15.08
CA PHE A 51 15.27 6.28 -13.77
C PHE A 51 16.45 6.86 -13.00
N GLY A 52 16.20 7.20 -11.74
CA GLY A 52 17.18 7.82 -10.87
C GLY A 52 17.53 9.24 -11.30
N SER A 53 18.41 9.86 -10.55
CA SER A 53 18.97 11.16 -10.86
C SER A 53 20.36 11.26 -10.22
N PRO A 54 21.41 10.75 -10.89
CA PRO A 54 22.77 10.70 -10.31
C PRO A 54 23.31 12.04 -9.82
N ALA A 55 22.70 13.14 -10.25
CA ALA A 55 23.04 14.48 -9.82
C ALA A 55 22.14 15.05 -8.71
N ASP A 56 21.17 14.26 -8.23
CA ASP A 56 20.26 14.70 -7.18
C ASP A 56 21.00 14.77 -5.82
N PRO A 57 21.02 15.96 -5.17
CA PRO A 57 21.64 16.09 -3.85
C PRO A 57 20.86 15.34 -2.79
N PRO A 58 21.46 15.05 -1.64
CA PRO A 58 20.71 14.62 -0.47
C PRO A 58 19.58 15.59 -0.15
N ARG A 59 18.50 15.09 0.46
CA ARG A 59 17.29 15.88 0.73
C ARG A 59 16.80 15.67 2.15
N ILE A 60 16.20 16.74 2.68
CA ILE A 60 15.35 16.65 3.88
C ILE A 60 13.91 16.65 3.40
N ALA A 61 13.13 15.69 3.88
CA ALA A 61 11.70 15.61 3.65
C ALA A 61 10.96 15.82 4.97
N ILE A 62 9.97 16.69 4.96
CA ILE A 62 9.06 16.91 6.09
C ILE A 62 7.64 16.81 5.57
N GLY A 63 6.76 16.26 6.39
CA GLY A 63 5.40 16.07 5.94
C GLY A 63 4.43 15.74 7.06
N GLY A 64 3.18 15.63 6.66
CA GLY A 64 2.10 15.21 7.51
C GLY A 64 1.07 14.44 6.72
N GLY A 65 0.13 13.85 7.43
CA GLY A 65 -0.89 13.04 6.76
C GLY A 65 -1.80 12.32 7.75
N ALA A 66 -2.31 11.20 7.30
CA ALA A 66 -3.18 10.34 8.09
C ALA A 66 -2.64 8.91 8.12
N PHE A 67 -2.67 8.33 9.29
CA PHE A 67 -2.31 6.96 9.61
C PHE A 67 -3.59 6.16 9.85
N ASP A 68 -3.66 4.91 9.37
CA ASP A 68 -4.83 4.01 9.47
C ASP A 68 -6.05 4.56 8.71
N VAL A 69 -5.85 4.89 7.43
CA VAL A 69 -6.86 5.57 6.60
C VAL A 69 -7.90 4.62 6.01
N LEU A 70 -7.61 3.34 5.88
CA LEU A 70 -8.56 2.36 5.37
C LEU A 70 -9.17 1.57 6.53
N PRO A 71 -10.52 1.63 6.69
CA PRO A 71 -11.18 0.85 7.73
C PRO A 71 -11.03 -0.64 7.45
N ASN A 72 -10.53 -1.38 8.43
CA ASN A 72 -10.46 -2.83 8.37
C ASN A 72 -11.41 -3.42 9.42
N SER A 73 -12.43 -4.15 8.99
CA SER A 73 -13.37 -4.84 9.87
C SER A 73 -12.64 -5.91 10.67
N GLY A 74 -12.49 -5.71 11.96
CA GLY A 74 -11.82 -6.64 12.87
C GLY A 74 -10.61 -6.06 13.59
N ARG A 75 -10.17 -4.84 13.26
CA ARG A 75 -9.16 -4.13 14.02
C ARG A 75 -9.75 -3.48 15.29
N GLN A 76 -9.17 -3.79 16.43
CA GLN A 76 -9.35 -2.97 17.63
C GLN A 76 -8.36 -1.80 17.53
N GLY A 77 -8.86 -0.58 17.47
CA GLY A 77 -8.00 0.62 17.47
C GLY A 77 -8.29 1.61 16.36
N ASN A 78 -9.44 1.87 16.05
CA ASN A 78 -10.13 3.12 16.15
C ASN A 78 -9.81 4.22 15.18
N GLY A 79 -9.64 3.88 13.88
CA GLY A 79 -9.76 4.82 12.79
C GLY A 79 -8.56 5.77 12.66
N ALA A 80 -8.60 6.52 11.60
CA ALA A 80 -7.54 7.41 11.17
C ALA A 80 -7.10 8.38 12.26
N THR A 81 -5.79 8.64 12.32
CA THR A 81 -5.19 9.69 13.15
C THR A 81 -4.18 10.47 12.34
N GLY A 82 -4.00 11.75 12.68
CA GLY A 82 -2.95 12.56 12.06
C GLY A 82 -1.57 12.00 12.33
N LEU A 83 -0.66 12.16 11.38
CA LEU A 83 0.76 11.88 11.54
C LEU A 83 1.60 13.08 11.10
N ALA A 84 2.82 13.17 11.67
CA ALA A 84 3.87 14.07 11.19
C ALA A 84 5.15 13.25 10.99
N LEU A 85 5.88 13.51 9.91
CA LEU A 85 7.07 12.76 9.53
C LEU A 85 8.26 13.68 9.21
N GLY A 86 9.46 13.11 9.36
CA GLY A 86 10.70 13.66 8.87
C GLY A 86 11.61 12.56 8.33
N GLU A 87 12.24 12.79 7.19
CA GLU A 87 13.18 11.86 6.57
C GLU A 87 14.44 12.60 6.11
N TYR A 88 15.56 11.92 6.17
CA TYR A 88 16.76 12.27 5.43
C TYR A 88 16.93 11.27 4.30
N ARG A 89 16.88 11.76 3.07
CA ARG A 89 17.05 11.00 1.83
C ARG A 89 18.44 11.25 1.30
N PHE A 90 19.23 10.21 1.24
CA PHE A 90 20.57 10.28 0.67
C PHE A 90 20.48 10.50 -0.85
N GLY A 91 21.56 10.98 -1.45
CA GLY A 91 21.66 10.99 -2.91
C GLY A 91 21.66 9.56 -3.48
N ASP A 92 21.45 9.45 -4.79
CA ASP A 92 21.44 8.16 -5.46
C ASP A 92 22.79 7.45 -5.27
N VAL A 93 22.72 6.24 -4.73
CA VAL A 93 23.82 5.28 -4.71
C VAL A 93 23.46 4.12 -5.62
N LEU A 94 24.42 3.38 -6.12
CA LEU A 94 24.16 2.27 -7.05
C LEU A 94 23.21 2.68 -8.21
N TRP A 95 23.53 3.82 -8.85
CA TRP A 95 22.86 4.41 -10.02
C TRP A 95 21.50 5.06 -9.74
N ILE A 96 20.56 4.31 -9.18
CA ILE A 96 19.16 4.73 -9.09
C ILE A 96 18.59 4.58 -7.68
N VAL A 97 19.27 3.85 -6.81
CA VAL A 97 18.76 3.56 -5.47
C VAL A 97 19.15 4.67 -4.52
N ALA A 98 18.17 5.32 -3.92
CA ALA A 98 18.32 6.35 -2.90
C ALA A 98 17.95 5.77 -1.53
N PRO A 99 18.91 5.52 -0.64
CA PRO A 99 18.65 5.17 0.74
C PRO A 99 18.01 6.34 1.48
N PHE A 100 17.24 6.03 2.51
CA PHE A 100 16.71 7.03 3.43
C PHE A 100 16.58 6.50 4.85
N VAL A 101 16.57 7.43 5.79
CA VAL A 101 16.23 7.18 7.19
C VAL A 101 15.20 8.20 7.65
N GLY A 102 14.31 7.82 8.54
CA GLY A 102 13.28 8.74 9.00
C GLY A 102 12.50 8.24 10.18
N ALA A 103 11.58 9.09 10.61
CA ALA A 103 10.63 8.74 11.64
C ALA A 103 9.30 9.46 11.43
N PHE A 104 8.23 8.88 11.96
CA PHE A 104 6.96 9.58 12.13
C PHE A 104 6.38 9.34 13.52
N GLY A 105 5.59 10.31 13.96
CA GLY A 105 4.73 10.20 15.14
C GLY A 105 3.28 10.46 14.80
N THR A 106 2.35 9.86 15.54
CA THR A 106 0.91 10.04 15.35
C THR A 106 0.24 10.74 16.51
N GLY A 107 -0.94 11.31 16.27
CA GLY A 107 -1.77 11.93 17.31
C GLY A 107 -2.21 10.96 18.43
N LYS A 108 -2.14 9.65 18.20
CA LYS A 108 -2.40 8.61 19.22
C LYS A 108 -1.13 8.11 19.92
N GLY A 109 0.01 8.78 19.74
CA GLY A 109 1.27 8.46 20.38
C GLY A 109 2.00 7.26 19.77
N ALA A 110 1.59 6.77 18.61
CA ALA A 110 2.40 5.80 17.89
C ALA A 110 3.65 6.48 17.33
N PHE A 111 4.76 5.73 17.32
CA PHE A 111 6.04 6.17 16.76
C PHE A 111 6.63 5.08 15.89
N TYR A 112 7.22 5.46 14.77
CA TYR A 112 7.94 4.56 13.87
C TYR A 112 9.24 5.21 13.42
N GLY A 113 10.36 4.59 13.79
CA GLY A 113 11.69 4.95 13.29
C GLY A 113 12.16 3.91 12.30
N TYR A 114 12.61 4.32 11.10
CA TYR A 114 12.85 3.41 9.99
C TYR A 114 14.00 3.81 9.10
N GLY A 115 14.51 2.82 8.37
CA GLY A 115 15.42 3.00 7.25
C GLY A 115 14.95 2.20 6.04
N GLY A 116 15.27 2.67 4.87
CA GLY A 116 14.81 2.05 3.65
C GLY A 116 15.52 2.56 2.41
N PHE A 117 14.96 2.24 1.29
CA PHE A 117 15.42 2.67 -0.01
C PHE A 117 14.24 2.89 -0.97
N GLY A 118 14.46 3.73 -1.94
CA GLY A 118 13.56 3.99 -3.04
C GLY A 118 14.34 4.27 -4.32
N PHE A 119 13.63 4.51 -5.40
CA PHE A 119 14.22 4.97 -6.65
C PHE A 119 13.24 5.87 -7.39
N ASP A 120 13.80 6.89 -8.04
CA ASP A 120 13.01 7.86 -8.78
C ASP A 120 12.72 7.38 -10.20
N ILE A 121 11.46 7.47 -10.59
CA ILE A 121 10.99 7.32 -11.97
C ILE A 121 10.51 8.70 -12.40
N ASN A 122 11.24 9.35 -13.29
CA ASN A 122 10.93 10.72 -13.72
C ASN A 122 10.07 10.70 -14.99
N PHE A 123 9.01 11.49 -14.99
CA PHE A 123 8.09 11.69 -16.10
C PHE A 123 8.04 13.17 -16.47
N PHE A 124 8.24 13.51 -17.73
CA PHE A 124 8.08 14.88 -18.26
C PHE A 124 8.86 15.94 -17.48
N GLU A 125 10.06 15.65 -17.00
CA GLU A 125 10.95 16.55 -16.26
C GLU A 125 10.46 16.99 -14.86
N ARG A 126 9.15 17.07 -14.62
CA ARG A 126 8.57 17.62 -13.39
C ARG A 126 7.87 16.62 -12.50
N PHE A 127 7.40 15.50 -13.01
CA PHE A 127 6.73 14.49 -12.20
C PHE A 127 7.67 13.36 -11.87
N VAL A 128 7.67 12.97 -10.61
CA VAL A 128 8.49 11.86 -10.11
C VAL A 128 7.60 10.89 -9.36
N VAL A 129 7.70 9.61 -9.69
CA VAL A 129 7.12 8.54 -8.88
C VAL A 129 8.25 7.81 -8.18
N THR A 130 8.19 7.72 -6.86
CA THR A 130 9.23 7.10 -6.04
C THR A 130 8.65 5.90 -5.28
N PRO A 131 8.71 4.68 -5.83
CA PRO A 131 8.47 3.46 -5.06
C PRO A 131 9.49 3.35 -3.93
N THR A 132 9.03 2.93 -2.75
CA THR A 132 9.87 2.79 -1.55
C THR A 132 9.60 1.50 -0.80
N ALA A 133 10.64 1.00 -0.13
CA ALA A 133 10.54 -0.04 0.87
C ALA A 133 11.40 0.32 2.08
N ALA A 134 10.88 0.09 3.26
CA ALA A 134 11.55 0.38 4.53
C ALA A 134 11.24 -0.67 5.58
N VAL A 135 12.10 -0.78 6.56
CA VAL A 135 11.92 -1.57 7.77
C VAL A 135 12.25 -0.69 8.98
N GLY A 136 11.57 -0.89 10.08
CA GLY A 136 11.82 -0.09 11.26
C GLY A 136 11.19 -0.63 12.53
N TYR A 137 11.35 0.16 13.60
CA TYR A 137 10.82 -0.11 14.92
C TYR A 137 9.55 0.72 15.16
N PHE A 138 8.47 0.04 15.51
CA PHE A 138 7.15 0.62 15.72
C PHE A 138 6.68 0.47 17.16
N THR A 139 6.03 1.52 17.67
CA THR A 139 5.27 1.49 18.92
C THR A 139 3.87 2.04 18.67
N HIS A 140 2.84 1.38 19.17
CA HIS A 140 1.45 1.70 18.81
C HIS A 140 0.81 2.82 19.64
N GLY A 141 1.43 3.24 20.79
CA GLY A 141 0.80 4.19 21.69
C GLY A 141 -0.57 3.72 22.16
N THR A 142 -1.60 4.54 21.91
CA THR A 142 -3.02 4.18 22.11
C THR A 142 -3.74 3.86 20.80
N GLY A 143 -2.99 3.75 19.70
CA GLY A 143 -3.49 3.44 18.36
C GLY A 143 -3.59 1.95 18.09
N VAL A 144 -3.56 1.59 16.82
CA VAL A 144 -3.62 0.19 16.38
C VAL A 144 -2.34 -0.54 16.73
N ASP A 145 -2.49 -1.72 17.34
CA ASP A 145 -1.40 -2.67 17.53
C ASP A 145 -1.23 -3.50 16.25
N LEU A 146 -0.04 -3.45 15.66
CA LEU A 146 0.31 -4.19 14.45
C LEU A 146 0.85 -5.59 14.72
N GLY A 147 1.00 -5.98 15.99
CA GLY A 147 1.37 -7.33 16.40
C GLY A 147 2.87 -7.58 16.51
N ALA A 148 3.71 -6.62 16.14
CA ALA A 148 5.16 -6.67 16.31
C ALA A 148 5.74 -5.27 16.45
N HIS A 149 6.97 -5.19 16.97
CA HIS A 149 7.75 -3.93 16.92
C HIS A 149 8.47 -3.75 15.58
N THR A 150 8.78 -4.84 14.89
CA THR A 150 9.40 -4.77 13.57
C THR A 150 8.31 -4.70 12.52
N GLU A 151 8.26 -3.58 11.82
CA GLU A 151 7.29 -3.33 10.77
C GLU A 151 8.00 -2.98 9.46
N PHE A 152 7.43 -3.46 8.36
CA PHE A 152 7.83 -3.11 7.01
C PHE A 152 6.86 -2.08 6.45
N ARG A 153 7.39 -1.09 5.74
CA ARG A 153 6.60 -0.09 5.02
C ARG A 153 6.94 -0.16 3.54
N THR A 154 5.95 -0.33 2.69
CA THR A 154 6.07 -0.29 1.24
C THR A 154 5.05 0.67 0.66
N GLY A 155 5.36 1.31 -0.45
CA GLY A 155 4.45 2.24 -1.09
C GLY A 155 5.11 3.05 -2.18
N ALA A 156 4.45 4.15 -2.55
CA ALA A 156 4.99 5.08 -3.53
C ALA A 156 4.58 6.52 -3.19
N GLU A 157 5.41 7.44 -3.61
CA GLU A 157 5.19 8.88 -3.57
C GLU A 157 5.10 9.41 -5.00
N LEU A 158 4.16 10.29 -5.27
CA LEU A 158 4.02 11.04 -6.51
C LEU A 158 4.32 12.50 -6.21
N ASP A 159 5.39 13.00 -6.79
CA ASP A 159 5.93 14.33 -6.56
C ASP A 159 5.82 15.23 -7.78
N TYR A 160 5.63 16.50 -7.53
CA TYR A 160 5.91 17.58 -8.47
C TYR A 160 7.23 18.23 -8.11
N ARG A 161 8.17 18.26 -9.05
CA ARG A 161 9.49 18.90 -8.93
C ARG A 161 9.42 20.35 -9.36
N PHE A 162 9.79 21.27 -8.47
CA PHE A 162 9.91 22.70 -8.75
C PHE A 162 11.23 23.02 -9.47
N GLU A 163 11.39 24.27 -9.89
CA GLU A 163 12.63 24.74 -10.54
C GLU A 163 13.84 24.74 -9.59
N ASN A 164 13.58 24.94 -8.30
CA ASN A 164 14.60 24.95 -7.23
C ASN A 164 14.91 23.55 -6.65
N PRO A 165 14.89 22.50 -7.39
CA PRO A 165 14.81 21.05 -7.15
C PRO A 165 14.06 20.58 -5.89
N SER A 166 13.34 21.43 -5.17
CA SER A 166 12.39 20.99 -4.13
C SER A 166 11.23 20.21 -4.77
N ARG A 167 10.58 19.36 -3.98
CA ARG A 167 9.43 18.58 -4.45
C ARG A 167 8.28 18.67 -3.45
N LEU A 168 7.07 18.67 -3.95
CA LEU A 168 5.84 18.49 -3.17
C LEU A 168 5.13 17.25 -3.67
N GLY A 169 4.89 16.30 -2.79
CA GLY A 169 4.35 15.01 -3.16
C GLY A 169 3.22 14.52 -2.28
N VAL A 170 2.53 13.51 -2.78
CA VAL A 170 1.55 12.71 -2.06
C VAL A 170 2.04 11.28 -2.01
N GLY A 171 2.16 10.72 -0.81
CA GLY A 171 2.57 9.34 -0.58
C GLY A 171 1.39 8.47 -0.16
N PHE A 172 1.39 7.23 -0.64
CA PHE A 172 0.54 6.15 -0.16
C PHE A 172 1.40 4.96 0.22
N TYR A 173 1.24 4.48 1.45
CA TYR A 173 2.06 3.41 1.98
C TYR A 173 1.22 2.40 2.74
N HIS A 174 1.65 1.15 2.67
CA HIS A 174 1.19 0.05 3.50
C HIS A 174 2.27 -0.31 4.53
N MET A 175 1.86 -0.49 5.78
CA MET A 175 2.71 -1.02 6.84
C MET A 175 2.17 -2.34 7.36
N SER A 176 3.06 -3.31 7.59
CA SER A 176 2.72 -4.60 8.18
C SER A 176 3.99 -5.31 8.68
N ASN A 177 3.81 -6.26 9.59
CA ASN A 177 4.92 -7.07 10.08
C ASN A 177 5.27 -8.29 9.21
N ALA A 178 4.70 -8.40 8.00
CA ALA A 178 4.90 -9.54 7.09
C ALA A 178 4.60 -10.92 7.73
N GLY A 179 3.78 -10.97 8.76
CA GLY A 179 3.42 -12.20 9.46
C GLY A 179 4.44 -12.73 10.46
N ILE A 180 5.47 -11.95 10.82
CA ILE A 180 6.45 -12.34 11.85
C ILE A 180 5.96 -12.08 13.29
N GLY A 181 4.87 -11.31 13.46
CA GLY A 181 4.23 -11.05 14.74
C GLY A 181 3.13 -12.05 15.09
N GLN A 182 2.47 -11.83 16.24
CA GLN A 182 1.37 -12.67 16.69
C GLN A 182 0.10 -12.51 15.84
N HIS A 183 -0.08 -11.32 15.27
CA HIS A 183 -1.13 -10.98 14.32
C HIS A 183 -0.57 -9.92 13.36
N ASN A 184 -1.22 -9.74 12.23
CA ASN A 184 -0.76 -8.82 11.19
C ASN A 184 -1.94 -8.10 10.54
N PRO A 185 -2.55 -7.10 11.20
CA PRO A 185 -3.69 -6.37 10.65
C PRO A 185 -3.31 -5.47 9.48
N GLY A 186 -2.05 -5.01 9.42
CA GLY A 186 -1.56 -4.01 8.49
C GLY A 186 -2.25 -2.65 8.63
N VAL A 187 -1.70 -1.58 8.11
CA VAL A 187 -2.32 -0.24 8.04
C VAL A 187 -1.89 0.48 6.78
N GLU A 188 -2.72 1.42 6.33
CA GLU A 188 -2.41 2.30 5.22
C GLU A 188 -2.24 3.74 5.71
N LEU A 189 -1.28 4.42 5.07
CA LEU A 189 -0.92 5.80 5.33
C LEU A 189 -1.07 6.62 4.06
N VAL A 190 -1.58 7.84 4.21
CA VAL A 190 -1.54 8.87 3.18
C VAL A 190 -0.79 10.07 3.73
N THR A 191 0.16 10.60 2.96
CA THR A 191 0.99 11.73 3.38
C THR A 191 1.05 12.81 2.31
N ILE A 192 1.30 14.04 2.75
CA ILE A 192 1.77 15.14 1.91
C ILE A 192 3.17 15.47 2.40
N VAL A 193 4.13 15.51 1.49
CA VAL A 193 5.56 15.63 1.81
C VAL A 193 6.18 16.75 1.01
N LEU A 194 6.87 17.67 1.68
CA LEU A 194 7.75 18.65 1.08
C LEU A 194 9.19 18.15 1.21
N THR A 195 9.86 18.00 0.09
CA THR A 195 11.25 17.52 0.03
C THR A 195 12.15 18.65 -0.49
N MET A 196 13.18 18.97 0.26
CA MET A 196 14.10 20.07 -0.03
C MET A 196 15.53 19.55 -0.19
N PRO A 197 16.31 20.01 -1.20
CA PRO A 197 17.71 19.66 -1.31
C PRO A 197 18.48 20.18 -0.08
N PHE A 198 19.44 19.37 0.37
CA PHE A 198 20.31 19.69 1.50
C PHE A 198 21.75 19.82 0.99
N HIS A 199 22.34 21.01 1.16
CA HIS A 199 23.71 21.36 0.71
C HIS A 199 24.62 21.60 1.91
#